data_c8b4f454906c980f4427d7dbd5216a72
#
_entry.id   c8b4f454906c980f4427d7dbd5216a72
#
_cell.length_a   1.000
_cell.length_b   1.000
_cell.length_c   1.000
_cell.angle_alpha   90.00
_cell.angle_beta   90.00
_cell.angle_gamma   90.00
#
_symmetry.space_group_name_H-M   'P 1'
#
loop_
_entity.id
_entity.type
_entity.pdbx_description
1 polymer ?
#
loop_
_entity_poly.entity_id
_entity_poly.type
_entity_poly.pdbx_seq_one_letter_code
_entity_poly.pdbx_strand_id
1 'polypeptide(L)'
;MDVIDTIHVLRYEDNYEDLPDLPTIFLAGPTVRGNQPHLTSWRFAAIDEFAKQKFQGNLIVPEFVSKTQSDKGVSWIPKWEYRGLSTSDVNLFWIPRTKELIGLTTNMEFGYWQARQPHKIIYGRPDDAYRISYLDIMWQVIADETEAYEPRIYNNLPEAITAAIAKALNSPKAQL
;
A
#
# COMPACT_ATOMS: atom_id res chain seq x y z
N MET A 1 -0.28 -10.87 -14.75
CA MET A 1 0.04 -9.45 -14.44
C MET A 1 -0.65 -8.56 -15.45
N ASP A 2 -1.45 -7.61 -14.94
CA ASP A 2 -2.15 -6.65 -15.81
C ASP A 2 -1.25 -5.47 -16.11
N VAL A 3 -1.41 -4.87 -17.31
CA VAL A 3 -0.74 -3.62 -17.69
C VAL A 3 -1.83 -2.59 -17.99
N ILE A 4 -1.83 -1.50 -17.23
CA ILE A 4 -2.76 -0.38 -17.39
C ILE A 4 -1.92 0.85 -17.79
N ASP A 5 -2.04 1.27 -19.04
CA ASP A 5 -1.17 2.27 -19.66
C ASP A 5 0.32 1.87 -19.54
N THR A 6 1.06 2.49 -18.62
CA THR A 6 2.48 2.22 -18.33
C THR A 6 2.70 1.63 -16.94
N ILE A 7 1.63 1.13 -16.31
CA ILE A 7 1.65 0.57 -14.96
C ILE A 7 1.54 -0.94 -15.02
N HIS A 8 2.51 -1.64 -14.44
CA HIS A 8 2.46 -3.08 -14.23
C HIS A 8 1.80 -3.38 -12.89
N VAL A 9 0.65 -4.05 -12.90
CA VAL A 9 -0.11 -4.38 -11.68
C VAL A 9 0.09 -5.84 -11.32
N LEU A 10 0.81 -6.10 -10.24
CA LEU A 10 1.06 -7.43 -9.68
C LEU A 10 0.02 -7.75 -8.60
N ARG A 11 -0.67 -8.86 -8.73
CA ARG A 11 -1.66 -9.36 -7.77
C ARG A 11 -1.24 -10.68 -7.17
N TYR A 12 -2.04 -11.24 -6.26
CA TYR A 12 -1.74 -12.53 -5.60
C TYR A 12 -1.50 -13.70 -6.56
N GLU A 13 -2.12 -13.69 -7.74
CA GLU A 13 -1.99 -14.74 -8.75
C GLU A 13 -0.70 -14.64 -9.59
N ASP A 14 0.01 -13.52 -9.48
CA ASP A 14 1.19 -13.21 -10.29
C ASP A 14 2.49 -13.53 -9.55
N ASN A 15 3.58 -13.69 -10.30
CA ASN A 15 4.92 -13.92 -9.76
C ASN A 15 5.72 -12.62 -9.70
N TYR A 16 6.46 -12.42 -8.62
CA TYR A 16 7.36 -11.27 -8.47
C TYR A 16 8.48 -11.21 -9.52
N GLU A 17 8.87 -12.38 -10.02
CA GLU A 17 9.90 -12.52 -11.04
C GLU A 17 9.50 -11.94 -12.41
N ASP A 18 8.20 -11.73 -12.62
CA ASP A 18 7.65 -11.14 -13.85
C ASP A 18 7.65 -9.60 -13.82
N LEU A 19 7.98 -8.98 -12.66
CA LEU A 19 8.04 -7.52 -12.56
C LEU A 19 9.27 -6.96 -13.29
N PRO A 20 9.10 -5.96 -14.16
CA PRO A 20 10.21 -5.23 -14.72
C PRO A 20 10.97 -4.44 -13.63
N ASP A 21 12.24 -4.12 -13.91
CA ASP A 21 13.05 -3.30 -13.00
C ASP A 21 12.67 -1.82 -13.13
N LEU A 22 11.56 -1.47 -12.51
CA LEU A 22 10.96 -0.14 -12.49
C LEU A 22 10.63 0.26 -11.05
N PRO A 23 10.44 1.56 -10.77
CA PRO A 23 9.95 2.04 -9.49
C PRO A 23 8.73 1.27 -9.03
N THR A 24 8.77 0.74 -7.81
CA THR A 24 7.77 -0.20 -7.31
C THR A 24 7.10 0.31 -6.04
N ILE A 25 5.78 0.37 -6.04
CA ILE A 25 4.95 0.82 -4.91
C ILE A 25 4.03 -0.30 -4.46
N PHE A 26 4.08 -0.64 -3.16
CA PHE A 26 3.15 -1.58 -2.53
C PHE A 26 1.93 -0.84 -1.99
N LEU A 27 0.71 -1.27 -2.35
CA LEU A 27 -0.55 -0.66 -1.88
C LEU A 27 -1.04 -1.35 -0.61
N ALA A 28 -0.47 -0.95 0.53
CA ALA A 28 -0.81 -1.47 1.86
C ALA A 28 -2.08 -0.83 2.43
N GLY A 29 -2.93 -1.63 3.07
CA GLY A 29 -4.16 -1.13 3.69
C GLY A 29 -5.23 -2.21 3.80
N PRO A 30 -6.40 -1.88 4.38
CA PRO A 30 -7.48 -2.84 4.57
C PRO A 30 -7.96 -3.45 3.25
N THR A 31 -8.17 -4.76 3.24
CA THR A 31 -8.65 -5.50 2.07
C THR A 31 -10.11 -5.90 2.27
N VAL A 32 -10.94 -5.60 1.27
CA VAL A 32 -12.34 -6.03 1.21
C VAL A 32 -12.40 -7.55 1.00
N ARG A 33 -13.15 -8.24 1.84
CA ARG A 33 -13.28 -9.70 1.79
C ARG A 33 -14.52 -10.15 1.02
N GLY A 34 -14.54 -11.41 0.59
CA GLY A 34 -15.63 -12.00 -0.18
C GLY A 34 -17.01 -11.92 0.50
N ASN A 35 -17.07 -11.91 1.85
CA ASN A 35 -18.28 -11.74 2.62
C ASN A 35 -18.76 -10.26 2.74
N GLN A 36 -18.10 -9.33 2.07
CA GLN A 36 -18.43 -7.89 2.04
C GLN A 36 -18.67 -7.41 0.59
N PRO A 37 -19.65 -7.99 -0.14
CA PRO A 37 -19.83 -7.71 -1.57
C PRO A 37 -20.26 -6.26 -1.86
N HIS A 38 -20.82 -5.56 -0.88
CA HIS A 38 -21.25 -4.16 -0.98
C HIS A 38 -20.09 -3.17 -0.85
N LEU A 39 -18.92 -3.60 -0.39
CA LEU A 39 -17.74 -2.75 -0.31
C LEU A 39 -16.94 -2.84 -1.60
N THR A 40 -16.37 -1.70 -1.98
CA THR A 40 -15.42 -1.60 -3.10
C THR A 40 -14.02 -1.40 -2.55
N SER A 41 -13.04 -2.09 -3.11
CA SER A 41 -11.64 -1.87 -2.73
C SER A 41 -11.19 -0.46 -3.10
N TRP A 42 -10.55 0.22 -2.17
CA TRP A 42 -9.93 1.52 -2.39
C TRP A 42 -8.79 1.46 -3.43
N ARG A 43 -8.23 0.27 -3.64
CA ARG A 43 -7.11 0.06 -4.58
C ARG A 43 -7.51 0.28 -6.03
N PHE A 44 -8.79 0.10 -6.39
CA PHE A 44 -9.25 0.46 -7.74
C PHE A 44 -9.12 1.97 -7.98
N ALA A 45 -9.61 2.79 -7.04
CA ALA A 45 -9.46 4.24 -7.13
C ALA A 45 -7.99 4.68 -7.08
N ALA A 46 -7.14 3.95 -6.33
CA ALA A 46 -5.71 4.21 -6.32
C ALA A 46 -5.07 3.94 -7.69
N ILE A 47 -5.32 2.80 -8.31
CA ILE A 47 -4.78 2.46 -9.65
C ILE A 47 -5.21 3.51 -10.68
N ASP A 48 -6.49 3.90 -10.69
CA ASP A 48 -7.01 4.94 -11.57
C ASP A 48 -6.29 6.29 -11.35
N GLU A 49 -5.99 6.62 -10.10
CA GLU A 49 -5.29 7.86 -9.77
C GLU A 49 -3.81 7.81 -10.18
N PHE A 50 -3.12 6.68 -10.01
CA PHE A 50 -1.76 6.48 -10.53
C PHE A 50 -1.72 6.65 -12.05
N ALA A 51 -2.72 6.13 -12.78
CA ALA A 51 -2.84 6.29 -14.23
C ALA A 51 -3.07 7.76 -14.63
N LYS A 52 -3.97 8.48 -13.95
CA LYS A 52 -4.19 9.92 -14.16
C LYS A 52 -2.92 10.73 -13.94
N GLN A 53 -2.11 10.38 -12.95
CA GLN A 53 -0.83 11.03 -12.66
C GLN A 53 0.31 10.52 -13.55
N LYS A 54 0.02 9.66 -14.54
CA LYS A 54 0.96 9.13 -15.53
C LYS A 54 2.17 8.43 -14.91
N PHE A 55 1.95 7.70 -13.81
CA PHE A 55 2.99 6.90 -13.20
C PHE A 55 3.48 5.82 -14.17
N GLN A 56 4.80 5.64 -14.23
CA GLN A 56 5.45 4.57 -14.98
C GLN A 56 6.19 3.67 -14.00
N GLY A 57 5.66 2.50 -13.75
CA GLY A 57 6.24 1.62 -12.73
C GLY A 57 5.37 0.44 -12.37
N ASN A 58 5.69 -0.16 -11.23
CA ASN A 58 5.02 -1.33 -10.71
C ASN A 58 4.13 -0.97 -9.51
N LEU A 59 2.90 -1.50 -9.50
CA LEU A 59 2.02 -1.51 -8.34
C LEU A 59 1.85 -2.93 -7.83
N ILE A 60 2.19 -3.17 -6.57
CA ILE A 60 1.92 -4.44 -5.90
C ILE A 60 0.61 -4.30 -5.13
N VAL A 61 -0.39 -5.07 -5.56
CA VAL A 61 -1.78 -5.00 -5.08
C VAL A 61 -2.14 -6.29 -4.37
N PRO A 62 -2.17 -6.34 -3.02
CA PRO A 62 -2.42 -7.55 -2.24
C PRO A 62 -3.91 -7.92 -2.25
N GLU A 63 -4.40 -8.26 -3.44
CA GLU A 63 -5.78 -8.69 -3.68
C GLU A 63 -5.81 -9.70 -4.82
N PHE A 64 -6.81 -10.61 -4.77
CA PHE A 64 -7.13 -11.46 -5.91
C PHE A 64 -7.92 -10.69 -6.97
N VAL A 65 -7.77 -11.07 -8.23
CA VAL A 65 -8.60 -10.57 -9.34
C VAL A 65 -10.07 -10.90 -9.06
N SER A 66 -10.35 -12.12 -8.59
CA SER A 66 -11.69 -12.56 -8.23
C SER A 66 -11.89 -12.66 -6.73
N LYS A 67 -12.90 -11.98 -6.19
CA LYS A 67 -13.29 -12.06 -4.78
C LYS A 67 -13.60 -13.48 -4.29
N THR A 68 -13.97 -14.41 -5.18
CA THR A 68 -14.32 -15.79 -4.84
C THR A 68 -13.12 -16.65 -4.45
N GLN A 69 -11.89 -16.21 -4.73
CA GLN A 69 -10.67 -16.92 -4.35
C GLN A 69 -10.19 -16.62 -2.93
N SER A 70 -10.68 -15.56 -2.30
CA SER A 70 -10.21 -15.08 -1.00
C SER A 70 -10.58 -15.96 0.20
N ASP A 71 -11.49 -16.92 0.06
CA ASP A 71 -12.08 -17.68 1.18
C ASP A 71 -11.35 -19.00 1.48
N LYS A 72 -10.37 -19.37 0.68
CA LYS A 72 -9.55 -20.55 0.95
C LYS A 72 -8.31 -20.13 1.71
N GLY A 73 -8.23 -20.48 2.99
CA GLY A 73 -7.11 -20.18 3.88
C GLY A 73 -5.75 -20.42 3.22
N VAL A 74 -5.16 -19.35 2.71
CA VAL A 74 -3.95 -19.38 1.92
C VAL A 74 -2.78 -18.97 2.81
N SER A 75 -2.11 -19.94 3.37
CA SER A 75 -0.99 -19.76 4.30
C SER A 75 0.23 -19.05 3.68
N TRP A 76 0.29 -18.94 2.36
CA TRP A 76 1.38 -18.28 1.65
C TRP A 76 1.20 -16.74 1.54
N ILE A 77 -0.04 -16.21 1.69
CA ILE A 77 -0.33 -14.77 1.57
C ILE A 77 0.58 -13.91 2.46
N PRO A 78 0.77 -14.19 3.77
CA PRO A 78 1.64 -13.37 4.59
C PRO A 78 3.09 -13.33 4.10
N LYS A 79 3.59 -14.41 3.50
CA LYS A 79 4.95 -14.43 2.92
C LYS A 79 5.02 -13.60 1.64
N TRP A 80 3.98 -13.65 0.82
CA TRP A 80 3.88 -12.88 -0.40
C TRP A 80 3.82 -11.37 -0.09
N GLU A 81 2.96 -10.96 0.85
CA GLU A 81 2.86 -9.57 1.31
C GLU A 81 4.16 -9.09 1.95
N TYR A 82 4.78 -9.91 2.82
CA TYR A 82 6.07 -9.58 3.42
C TYR A 82 7.15 -9.34 2.35
N ARG A 83 7.21 -10.18 1.31
CA ARG A 83 8.13 -9.99 0.18
C ARG A 83 7.87 -8.64 -0.50
N GLY A 84 6.63 -8.34 -0.85
CA GLY A 84 6.26 -7.08 -1.49
C GLY A 84 6.65 -5.86 -0.64
N LEU A 85 6.23 -5.84 0.63
CA LEU A 85 6.54 -4.76 1.56
C LEU A 85 8.06 -4.56 1.78
N SER A 86 8.84 -5.64 1.76
CA SER A 86 10.30 -5.57 1.96
C SER A 86 11.05 -5.07 0.73
N THR A 87 10.60 -5.45 -0.48
CA THR A 87 11.33 -5.21 -1.74
C THR A 87 10.87 -3.96 -2.49
N SER A 88 9.67 -3.44 -2.21
CA SER A 88 9.17 -2.21 -2.82
C SER A 88 10.02 -1.01 -2.46
N ASP A 89 10.07 -0.04 -3.36
CA ASP A 89 10.75 1.25 -3.12
C ASP A 89 9.93 2.10 -2.15
N VAL A 90 8.58 2.01 -2.25
CA VAL A 90 7.65 2.72 -1.37
C VAL A 90 6.52 1.79 -0.94
N ASN A 91 6.14 1.89 0.33
CA ASN A 91 4.96 1.26 0.91
C ASN A 91 3.91 2.35 1.17
N LEU A 92 2.90 2.45 0.29
CA LEU A 92 1.77 3.35 0.47
C LEU A 92 0.76 2.70 1.41
N PHE A 93 0.76 3.10 2.68
CA PHE A 93 -0.27 2.74 3.65
C PHE A 93 -1.43 3.72 3.56
N TRP A 94 -2.47 3.36 2.79
CA TRP A 94 -3.75 4.06 2.78
C TRP A 94 -4.76 3.28 3.60
N ILE A 95 -5.26 3.90 4.69
CA ILE A 95 -6.09 3.20 5.69
C ILE A 95 -7.49 3.82 5.80
N PRO A 96 -8.38 3.61 4.81
CA PRO A 96 -9.76 4.09 4.81
C PRO A 96 -10.63 3.18 5.69
N ARG A 97 -10.31 3.15 6.97
CA ARG A 97 -10.95 2.26 7.94
C ARG A 97 -12.36 2.68 8.24
N THR A 98 -13.27 1.70 8.21
CA THR A 98 -14.65 1.83 8.70
C THR A 98 -14.93 0.78 9.77
N LYS A 99 -16.15 0.79 10.35
CA LYS A 99 -16.58 -0.27 11.27
C LYS A 99 -16.67 -1.65 10.60
N GLU A 100 -16.88 -1.69 9.30
CA GLU A 100 -16.98 -2.92 8.51
C GLU A 100 -15.63 -3.34 7.91
N LEU A 101 -14.74 -2.38 7.63
CA LEU A 101 -13.42 -2.60 7.04
C LEU A 101 -12.32 -2.23 8.05
N ILE A 102 -12.10 -3.09 9.04
CA ILE A 102 -11.22 -2.78 10.19
C ILE A 102 -9.73 -2.90 9.84
N GLY A 103 -9.31 -3.87 9.03
CA GLY A 103 -7.91 -4.07 8.64
C GLY A 103 -6.98 -4.43 9.80
N LEU A 104 -7.26 -5.54 10.51
CA LEU A 104 -6.43 -5.96 11.65
C LEU A 104 -4.99 -6.27 11.25
N THR A 105 -4.79 -6.96 10.12
CA THR A 105 -3.46 -7.28 9.58
C THR A 105 -2.71 -6.02 9.18
N THR A 106 -3.40 -5.03 8.65
CA THR A 106 -2.82 -3.72 8.31
C THR A 106 -2.17 -3.04 9.52
N ASN A 107 -2.76 -3.17 10.73
CA ASN A 107 -2.14 -2.62 11.95
C ASN A 107 -0.80 -3.27 12.26
N MET A 108 -0.73 -4.61 12.12
CA MET A 108 0.49 -5.35 12.38
C MET A 108 1.58 -4.99 11.35
N GLU A 109 1.21 -4.94 10.08
CA GLU A 109 2.11 -4.56 9.00
C GLU A 109 2.61 -3.13 9.17
N PHE A 110 1.70 -2.18 9.41
CA PHE A 110 2.07 -0.79 9.63
C PHE A 110 3.02 -0.65 10.82
N GLY A 111 2.68 -1.26 11.99
CA GLY A 111 3.54 -1.23 13.16
C GLY A 111 4.92 -1.83 12.92
N TYR A 112 5.00 -2.95 12.20
CA TYR A 112 6.27 -3.60 11.87
C TYR A 112 7.13 -2.75 10.92
N TRP A 113 6.55 -2.25 9.83
CA TRP A 113 7.30 -1.55 8.80
C TRP A 113 7.65 -0.12 9.17
N GLN A 114 6.81 0.58 9.95
CA GLN A 114 7.16 1.92 10.45
C GLN A 114 8.38 1.89 11.39
N ALA A 115 8.54 0.81 12.18
CA ALA A 115 9.71 0.66 13.04
C ALA A 115 10.97 0.21 12.27
N ARG A 116 10.79 -0.50 11.14
CA ARG A 116 11.91 -1.12 10.42
C ARG A 116 12.40 -0.32 9.22
N GLN A 117 11.49 0.27 8.45
CA GLN A 117 11.79 1.02 7.23
C GLN A 117 10.88 2.26 7.10
N PRO A 118 10.86 3.17 8.10
CA PRO A 118 9.99 4.33 8.10
C PRO A 118 10.17 5.22 6.86
N HIS A 119 11.41 5.30 6.36
CA HIS A 119 11.75 6.09 5.18
C HIS A 119 11.09 5.60 3.88
N LYS A 120 10.61 4.35 3.82
CA LYS A 120 9.87 3.82 2.67
C LYS A 120 8.36 4.07 2.76
N ILE A 121 7.85 4.50 3.91
CA ILE A 121 6.41 4.64 4.10
C ILE A 121 5.91 6.00 3.62
N ILE A 122 4.77 5.96 2.95
CA ILE A 122 3.82 7.07 2.81
C ILE A 122 2.57 6.64 3.53
N TYR A 123 2.14 7.41 4.54
CA TYR A 123 0.98 7.11 5.36
C TYR A 123 -0.15 8.10 5.12
N GLY A 124 -1.35 7.57 4.90
CA GLY A 124 -2.55 8.38 4.75
C GLY A 124 -3.82 7.64 5.16
N ARG A 125 -4.84 8.43 5.44
CA ARG A 125 -6.18 7.96 5.80
C ARG A 125 -7.20 9.10 5.62
N PRO A 126 -8.49 8.81 5.35
CA PRO A 126 -9.54 9.84 5.41
C PRO A 126 -9.67 10.44 6.82
N ASP A 127 -10.17 11.67 6.92
CA ASP A 127 -10.33 12.34 8.22
C ASP A 127 -11.32 11.61 9.14
N ASP A 128 -12.31 10.95 8.57
CA ASP A 128 -13.34 10.17 9.27
C ASP A 128 -12.97 8.70 9.50
N ALA A 129 -11.71 8.30 9.27
CA ALA A 129 -11.27 6.93 9.45
C ALA A 129 -11.50 6.43 10.88
N TYR A 130 -12.18 5.27 10.99
CA TYR A 130 -12.62 4.72 12.26
C TYR A 130 -11.47 4.25 13.14
N ARG A 131 -11.39 4.76 14.40
CA ARG A 131 -10.39 4.36 15.43
C ARG A 131 -8.94 4.36 14.90
N ILE A 132 -8.54 5.44 14.25
CA ILE A 132 -7.22 5.58 13.63
C ILE A 132 -6.17 6.26 14.52
N SER A 133 -6.60 7.03 15.53
CA SER A 133 -5.75 7.91 16.33
C SER A 133 -4.52 7.23 16.93
N TYR A 134 -4.61 5.95 17.30
CA TYR A 134 -3.44 5.23 17.83
C TYR A 134 -2.34 5.08 16.78
N LEU A 135 -2.70 4.81 15.52
CA LEU A 135 -1.73 4.70 14.43
C LEU A 135 -1.09 6.06 14.13
N ASP A 136 -1.89 7.13 14.14
CA ASP A 136 -1.40 8.50 13.93
C ASP A 136 -0.38 8.90 14.99
N ILE A 137 -0.67 8.61 16.26
CA ILE A 137 0.23 8.89 17.37
C ILE A 137 1.52 8.07 17.25
N MET A 138 1.40 6.77 16.98
CA MET A 138 2.59 5.92 16.82
C MET A 138 3.46 6.32 15.64
N TRP A 139 2.84 6.79 14.54
CA TRP A 139 3.57 7.34 13.40
C TRP A 139 4.43 8.54 13.79
N GLN A 140 3.86 9.46 14.60
CA GLN A 140 4.59 10.61 15.13
C GLN A 140 5.71 10.20 16.11
N VAL A 141 5.43 9.27 17.03
CA VAL A 141 6.42 8.78 18.00
C VAL A 141 7.64 8.18 17.29
N ILE A 142 7.44 7.34 16.29
CA ILE A 142 8.54 6.71 15.53
C ILE A 142 9.35 7.78 14.78
N ALA A 143 8.69 8.80 14.23
CA ALA A 143 9.38 9.89 13.55
C ALA A 143 10.26 10.69 14.51
N ASP A 144 9.75 11.02 15.68
CA ASP A 144 10.48 11.75 16.71
C ASP A 144 11.71 10.96 17.20
N GLU A 145 11.59 9.62 17.31
CA GLU A 145 12.70 8.74 17.69
C GLU A 145 13.77 8.58 16.60
N THR A 146 13.39 8.69 15.35
CA THR A 146 14.31 8.40 14.23
C THR A 146 14.99 9.63 13.63
N GLU A 147 14.55 10.85 13.99
CA GLU A 147 15.08 12.15 13.50
C GLU A 147 15.31 12.24 11.97
N ALA A 148 14.97 11.19 11.24
CA ALA A 148 15.39 11.00 9.85
C ALA A 148 14.35 11.42 8.82
N TYR A 149 13.12 11.74 9.24
CA TYR A 149 12.06 12.10 8.31
C TYR A 149 10.94 12.91 8.99
N GLU A 150 10.27 13.77 8.22
CA GLU A 150 9.08 14.49 8.68
C GLU A 150 7.85 13.58 8.54
N PRO A 151 7.15 13.26 9.64
CA PRO A 151 5.95 12.45 9.59
C PRO A 151 4.81 13.29 9.01
N ARG A 152 4.37 12.94 7.83
CA ARG A 152 3.17 13.53 7.24
C ARG A 152 2.08 12.47 7.16
N ILE A 153 0.86 12.85 7.57
CA ILE A 153 -0.35 12.06 7.38
C ILE A 153 -1.15 12.72 6.27
N TYR A 154 -1.37 11.99 5.18
CA TYR A 154 -2.18 12.46 4.07
C TYR A 154 -3.65 12.15 4.33
N ASN A 155 -4.53 13.13 4.17
CA ASN A 155 -5.98 12.94 4.39
C ASN A 155 -6.78 12.72 3.11
N ASN A 156 -6.15 12.80 1.95
CA ASN A 156 -6.76 12.40 0.69
C ASN A 156 -5.84 11.50 -0.13
N LEU A 157 -6.44 10.57 -0.85
CA LEU A 157 -5.74 9.56 -1.62
C LEU A 157 -4.89 10.14 -2.76
N PRO A 158 -5.36 11.11 -3.56
CA PRO A 158 -4.56 11.72 -4.62
C PRO A 158 -3.24 12.33 -4.14
N GLU A 159 -3.24 13.07 -3.02
CA GLU A 159 -2.00 13.64 -2.46
C GLU A 159 -1.05 12.56 -1.93
N ALA A 160 -1.58 11.53 -1.27
CA ALA A 160 -0.78 10.39 -0.83
C ALA A 160 -0.11 9.68 -2.00
N ILE A 161 -0.83 9.51 -3.12
CA ILE A 161 -0.29 8.94 -4.36
C ILE A 161 0.77 9.84 -4.97
N THR A 162 0.54 11.14 -5.05
CA THR A 162 1.56 12.10 -5.54
C THR A 162 2.87 11.97 -4.75
N ALA A 163 2.77 11.90 -3.42
CA ALA A 163 3.93 11.72 -2.56
C ALA A 163 4.61 10.36 -2.75
N ALA A 164 3.82 9.29 -2.94
CA ALA A 164 4.36 7.95 -3.20
C ALA A 164 5.10 7.88 -4.53
N ILE A 165 4.56 8.48 -5.58
CA ILE A 165 5.22 8.60 -6.90
C ILE A 165 6.54 9.36 -6.77
N ALA A 166 6.51 10.56 -6.17
CA ALA A 166 7.71 11.37 -6.00
C ALA A 166 8.80 10.62 -5.21
N LYS A 167 8.43 9.90 -4.16
CA LYS A 167 9.37 9.09 -3.37
C LYS A 167 9.91 7.91 -4.19
N ALA A 168 9.10 7.19 -4.96
CA ALA A 168 9.52 6.04 -5.75
C ALA A 168 10.47 6.44 -6.89
N LEU A 169 10.22 7.57 -7.55
CA LEU A 169 11.08 8.10 -8.60
C LEU A 169 12.44 8.60 -8.08
N ASN A 170 12.56 8.90 -6.80
CA ASN A 170 13.83 9.28 -6.15
C ASN A 170 14.53 8.07 -5.50
N SER A 171 14.02 6.85 -5.67
CA SER A 171 14.68 5.65 -5.17
C SER A 171 15.96 5.33 -5.97
N PRO A 172 16.94 4.62 -5.39
CA PRO A 172 18.15 4.22 -6.11
C PRO A 172 17.89 3.43 -7.40
N LYS A 173 16.80 2.67 -7.46
CA LYS A 173 16.40 1.93 -8.68
C LYS A 173 15.95 2.82 -9.83
N ALA A 174 15.37 3.98 -9.53
CA ALA A 174 14.90 4.90 -10.57
C ALA A 174 16.03 5.71 -11.24
N GLN A 175 17.26 5.63 -10.70
CA GLN A 175 18.42 6.41 -11.15
C GLN A 175 19.41 5.59 -11.99
N LEU A 176 19.10 4.30 -12.26
CA LEU A 176 19.85 3.41 -13.13
C LEU A 176 19.22 3.32 -14.50
#